data_ebc9920479a6bf92bbce1d6655865961
#
_entry.id   ebc9920479a6bf92bbce1d6655865961
#
_cell.length_a   1.000
_cell.length_b   1.000
_cell.length_c   1.000
_cell.angle_alpha   90.00
_cell.angle_beta   90.00
_cell.angle_gamma   90.00
#
_symmetry.space_group_name_H-M   'P 1'
#
loop_
_entity.id
_entity.type
_entity.pdbx_description
1 polymer ?
#
loop_
_entity_poly.entity_id
_entity_poly.type
_entity_poly.pdbx_seq_one_letter_code
_entity_poly.pdbx_strand_id
1 'polypeptide(L)'
;MVTTKIPGRKTWDAFYLANHIPSWYDYLESGSQAGATMATITAEISMTRKALDMIIRKYTQEDIGNLIRIWNEVVEEGIAFPQEELLDMNTGKAFFASQSYTGVAEEDGRILGLYILHPNNVGRCGHICNASYAVASDTRGKHIGEKLVLDCLNIGRKLGFRVLQFNAVVKSNTHARHLYERLGFTQLGTIPGGFRMKDGHFEDICPYYHEL
;
A
#
# COMPACT_ATOMS: atom_id res chain seq x y z
N MET A 1 20.06 -21.64 -41.16
CA MET A 1 19.38 -20.58 -40.45
C MET A 1 18.18 -21.18 -39.76
N VAL A 2 18.30 -21.42 -38.47
CA VAL A 2 17.21 -21.98 -37.63
C VAL A 2 16.82 -20.90 -36.62
N THR A 3 15.65 -20.31 -36.83
CA THR A 3 15.05 -19.33 -35.91
C THR A 3 14.22 -20.08 -34.88
N THR A 4 14.70 -20.18 -33.68
CA THR A 4 13.94 -20.65 -32.52
C THR A 4 13.04 -19.53 -31.99
N LYS A 5 11.74 -19.68 -32.15
CA LYS A 5 10.70 -18.87 -31.50
C LYS A 5 10.61 -19.26 -30.04
N ILE A 6 10.76 -18.26 -29.13
CA ILE A 6 10.41 -18.40 -27.72
C ILE A 6 8.96 -17.90 -27.56
N PRO A 7 8.03 -18.69 -27.02
CA PRO A 7 6.65 -18.25 -26.79
C PRO A 7 6.51 -17.57 -25.42
N GLY A 8 5.78 -16.44 -25.38
CA GLY A 8 5.13 -15.96 -24.16
C GLY A 8 5.70 -14.72 -23.48
N ARG A 9 5.97 -13.62 -24.18
CA ARG A 9 5.99 -12.28 -23.57
C ARG A 9 4.92 -11.43 -24.21
N LYS A 10 3.96 -10.96 -23.39
CA LYS A 10 2.91 -10.03 -23.83
C LYS A 10 3.53 -8.66 -24.09
N THR A 11 3.22 -8.10 -25.24
CA THR A 11 3.72 -6.85 -25.86
C THR A 11 3.17 -5.56 -25.21
N TRP A 12 2.95 -5.53 -23.91
CA TRP A 12 2.35 -4.36 -23.24
C TRP A 12 3.36 -3.37 -22.64
N ASP A 13 4.62 -3.77 -22.46
CA ASP A 13 5.63 -2.92 -21.81
C ASP A 13 6.24 -1.85 -22.72
N ALA A 14 6.14 -2.02 -24.04
CA ALA A 14 6.72 -1.07 -25.00
C ALA A 14 5.83 0.17 -25.26
N PHE A 15 4.51 0.04 -25.07
CA PHE A 15 3.55 1.12 -25.36
C PHE A 15 3.43 2.16 -24.22
N TYR A 16 3.73 1.75 -23.00
CA TYR A 16 3.66 2.66 -21.83
C TYR A 16 4.90 3.57 -21.72
N LEU A 17 6.04 3.10 -22.19
CA LEU A 17 7.31 3.86 -22.17
C LEU A 17 7.41 4.89 -23.30
N ALA A 18 6.64 4.72 -24.39
CA ALA A 18 6.76 5.60 -25.58
C ALA A 18 6.05 6.97 -25.41
N ASN A 19 5.12 7.12 -24.45
CA ASN A 19 4.27 8.31 -24.37
C ASN A 19 4.64 9.29 -23.24
N HIS A 20 5.71 9.06 -22.47
CA HIS A 20 6.07 9.92 -21.32
C HIS A 20 7.54 10.30 -21.24
N ILE A 21 8.32 10.07 -22.30
CA ILE A 21 9.72 10.55 -22.41
C ILE A 21 9.76 11.52 -23.58
N PRO A 22 10.20 12.77 -23.38
CA PRO A 22 10.49 13.66 -24.51
C PRO A 22 11.44 12.98 -25.48
N SER A 23 11.17 13.09 -26.78
CA SER A 23 11.96 12.46 -27.82
C SER A 23 13.44 12.93 -27.75
N TRP A 24 14.37 11.99 -27.78
CA TRP A 24 15.79 12.24 -27.85
C TRP A 24 16.19 13.21 -28.99
N TYR A 25 15.39 13.24 -30.04
CA TYR A 25 15.59 14.08 -31.20
C TYR A 25 15.38 15.56 -30.87
N ASP A 26 14.44 15.91 -30.02
CA ASP A 26 14.12 17.29 -29.65
C ASP A 26 15.23 17.94 -28.81
N TYR A 27 16.04 17.13 -28.10
CA TYR A 27 17.15 17.61 -27.27
C TYR A 27 18.43 17.84 -28.10
N LEU A 28 18.61 17.10 -29.18
CA LEU A 28 19.80 17.23 -30.07
C LEU A 28 19.67 18.40 -31.03
N GLU A 29 18.47 18.83 -31.39
CA GLU A 29 18.24 19.98 -32.27
C GLU A 29 18.29 21.34 -31.56
N SER A 30 18.16 21.37 -30.21
CA SER A 30 18.13 22.65 -29.47
C SER A 30 19.47 23.33 -29.25
N GLY A 31 20.61 22.73 -29.68
CA GLY A 31 21.92 23.39 -29.71
C GLY A 31 22.47 23.91 -28.39
N SER A 32 21.99 23.40 -27.26
CA SER A 32 22.41 23.84 -25.90
C SER A 32 23.80 23.31 -25.59
N GLN A 33 24.81 24.19 -25.62
CA GLN A 33 26.17 23.96 -25.09
C GLN A 33 26.13 23.84 -23.55
N ALA A 34 25.82 22.67 -23.05
CA ALA A 34 26.11 22.32 -21.68
C ALA A 34 27.01 21.08 -21.70
N GLY A 35 28.24 21.22 -21.18
CA GLY A 35 29.29 20.20 -21.16
C GLY A 35 29.02 19.00 -20.25
N ALA A 36 27.79 18.51 -20.22
CA ALA A 36 27.43 17.31 -19.50
C ALA A 36 27.73 16.09 -20.37
N THR A 37 28.57 15.18 -19.89
CA THR A 37 28.85 13.91 -20.58
C THR A 37 27.60 13.03 -20.55
N MET A 38 27.47 12.10 -21.54
CA MET A 38 26.41 11.10 -21.56
C MET A 38 26.29 10.32 -20.22
N ALA A 39 27.41 10.11 -19.52
CA ALA A 39 27.43 9.49 -18.20
C ALA A 39 26.74 10.35 -17.12
N THR A 40 26.92 11.68 -17.18
CA THR A 40 26.29 12.63 -16.25
C THR A 40 24.78 12.69 -16.48
N ILE A 41 24.37 12.76 -17.74
CA ILE A 41 22.94 12.78 -18.13
C ILE A 41 22.26 11.44 -17.74
N THR A 42 22.94 10.31 -17.98
CA THR A 42 22.42 8.99 -17.58
C THR A 42 22.33 8.85 -16.06
N ALA A 43 23.29 9.39 -15.33
CA ALA A 43 23.28 9.41 -13.86
C ALA A 43 22.17 10.32 -13.32
N GLU A 44 21.96 11.50 -13.89
CA GLU A 44 20.87 12.42 -13.50
C GLU A 44 19.49 11.84 -13.85
N ILE A 45 19.32 11.22 -15.00
CA ILE A 45 18.07 10.52 -15.37
C ILE A 45 17.84 9.32 -14.44
N SER A 46 18.88 8.57 -14.09
CA SER A 46 18.80 7.46 -13.14
C SER A 46 18.48 7.93 -11.72
N MET A 47 19.08 9.01 -11.26
CA MET A 47 18.78 9.63 -9.98
C MET A 47 17.37 10.21 -9.93
N THR A 48 16.95 10.95 -10.97
CA THR A 48 15.60 11.52 -11.07
C THR A 48 14.53 10.42 -11.16
N ARG A 49 14.82 9.31 -11.88
CA ARG A 49 13.92 8.16 -11.97
C ARG A 49 13.83 7.37 -10.65
N LYS A 50 14.93 7.29 -9.89
CA LYS A 50 14.97 6.65 -8.58
C LYS A 50 14.26 7.48 -7.49
N ALA A 51 14.20 8.80 -7.67
CA ALA A 51 13.51 9.73 -6.76
C ALA A 51 11.98 9.78 -6.98
N LEU A 52 11.45 9.23 -8.07
CA LEU A 52 10.03 9.33 -8.44
C LEU A 52 9.20 8.07 -8.19
N ASP A 53 9.83 6.96 -7.79
CA ASP A 53 9.11 5.69 -7.62
C ASP A 53 8.83 5.43 -6.12
N MET A 54 7.55 5.55 -5.74
CA MET A 54 7.09 5.07 -4.43
C MET A 54 7.35 3.57 -4.30
N ILE A 55 8.10 3.17 -3.28
CA ILE A 55 8.40 1.78 -2.93
C ILE A 55 7.56 1.33 -1.73
N ILE A 56 7.26 0.01 -1.68
CA ILE A 56 6.72 -0.62 -0.48
C ILE A 56 7.83 -1.51 0.10
N ARG A 57 8.15 -1.28 1.37
CA ARG A 57 9.18 -2.05 2.10
C ARG A 57 8.75 -2.40 3.51
N LYS A 58 9.45 -3.33 4.14
CA LYS A 58 9.29 -3.56 5.58
C LYS A 58 9.74 -2.31 6.35
N TYR A 59 9.02 -1.98 7.41
CA TYR A 59 9.40 -0.88 8.31
C TYR A 59 10.73 -1.15 9.01
N THR A 60 11.39 -0.07 9.42
CA THR A 60 12.56 -0.08 10.30
C THR A 60 12.26 0.67 11.59
N GLN A 61 13.17 0.58 12.59
CA GLN A 61 12.98 1.31 13.85
C GLN A 61 12.96 2.84 13.67
N GLU A 62 13.58 3.33 12.61
CA GLU A 62 13.63 4.76 12.28
C GLU A 62 12.27 5.29 11.80
N ASP A 63 11.42 4.41 11.27
CA ASP A 63 10.08 4.76 10.76
C ASP A 63 9.06 4.96 11.88
N ILE A 64 9.29 4.43 13.10
CA ILE A 64 8.29 4.30 14.17
C ILE A 64 7.56 5.61 14.45
N GLY A 65 8.25 6.75 14.49
CA GLY A 65 7.62 8.04 14.71
C GLY A 65 6.58 8.40 13.63
N ASN A 66 6.92 8.12 12.36
CA ASN A 66 6.01 8.33 11.24
C ASN A 66 4.84 7.35 11.26
N LEU A 67 5.09 6.08 11.60
CA LEU A 67 4.04 5.07 11.70
C LEU A 67 3.01 5.45 12.76
N ILE A 68 3.46 5.84 13.96
CA ILE A 68 2.59 6.29 15.05
C ILE A 68 1.75 7.49 14.61
N ARG A 69 2.37 8.50 13.99
CA ARG A 69 1.66 9.68 13.51
C ARG A 69 0.55 9.32 12.53
N ILE A 70 0.86 8.54 11.48
CA ILE A 70 -0.11 8.15 10.45
C ILE A 70 -1.21 7.24 11.03
N TRP A 71 -0.85 6.32 11.93
CA TRP A 71 -1.80 5.45 12.60
C TRP A 71 -2.78 6.25 13.44
N ASN A 72 -2.28 7.17 14.26
CA ASN A 72 -3.07 7.99 15.15
C ASN A 72 -4.00 8.95 14.37
N GLU A 73 -3.58 9.48 13.22
CA GLU A 73 -4.48 10.24 12.34
C GLU A 73 -5.75 9.45 12.00
N VAL A 74 -5.61 8.16 11.66
CA VAL A 74 -6.77 7.30 11.32
C VAL A 74 -7.60 6.94 12.56
N VAL A 75 -6.96 6.70 13.72
CA VAL A 75 -7.67 6.47 14.98
C VAL A 75 -8.47 7.71 15.39
N GLU A 76 -7.88 8.89 15.29
CA GLU A 76 -8.55 10.16 15.61
C GLU A 76 -9.72 10.49 14.68
N GLU A 77 -9.64 10.09 13.41
CA GLU A 77 -10.78 10.22 12.48
C GLU A 77 -11.99 9.40 12.95
N GLY A 78 -11.75 8.21 13.53
CA GLY A 78 -12.79 7.37 14.15
C GLY A 78 -13.80 6.77 13.16
N ILE A 79 -13.39 6.57 11.89
CA ILE A 79 -14.28 6.07 10.82
C ILE A 79 -13.80 4.77 10.17
N ALA A 80 -12.61 4.26 10.54
CA ALA A 80 -12.01 3.10 9.88
C ALA A 80 -11.44 2.07 10.87
N PHE A 81 -10.76 2.51 11.92
CA PHE A 81 -10.14 1.63 12.89
C PHE A 81 -11.01 1.47 14.13
N PRO A 82 -11.13 0.22 14.67
CA PRO A 82 -11.88 -0.01 15.90
C PRO A 82 -11.15 0.48 17.16
N GLN A 83 -9.86 0.83 17.07
CA GLN A 83 -9.08 1.35 18.18
C GLN A 83 -9.50 2.78 18.50
N GLU A 84 -9.57 3.08 19.81
CA GLU A 84 -9.88 4.41 20.34
C GLU A 84 -8.65 5.06 20.99
N GLU A 85 -7.68 4.24 21.42
CA GLU A 85 -6.46 4.71 22.10
C GLU A 85 -5.36 5.04 21.09
N LEU A 86 -4.70 6.18 21.31
CA LEU A 86 -3.56 6.61 20.52
C LEU A 86 -2.29 5.87 20.96
N LEU A 87 -1.43 5.58 20.00
CA LEU A 87 -0.12 5.01 20.26
C LEU A 87 0.87 6.11 20.68
N ASP A 88 1.66 5.84 21.72
CA ASP A 88 2.87 6.56 22.05
C ASP A 88 4.12 5.83 21.53
N MET A 89 5.33 6.35 21.82
CA MET A 89 6.58 5.73 21.36
C MET A 89 6.81 4.33 21.92
N ASN A 90 6.35 4.02 23.14
CA ASN A 90 6.54 2.72 23.76
C ASN A 90 5.51 1.72 23.26
N THR A 91 4.23 2.09 23.31
CA THR A 91 3.12 1.27 22.84
C THR A 91 3.21 1.03 21.33
N GLY A 92 3.58 2.04 20.53
CA GLY A 92 3.75 1.93 19.09
C GLY A 92 4.89 0.98 18.68
N LYS A 93 6.05 1.05 19.34
CA LYS A 93 7.15 0.09 19.11
C LYS A 93 6.71 -1.34 19.36
N ALA A 94 6.04 -1.59 20.48
CA ALA A 94 5.55 -2.92 20.83
C ALA A 94 4.47 -3.37 19.83
N PHE A 95 3.54 -2.50 19.48
CA PHE A 95 2.44 -2.77 18.56
C PHE A 95 2.94 -3.18 17.16
N PHE A 96 3.80 -2.38 16.53
CA PHE A 96 4.30 -2.70 15.19
C PHE A 96 5.26 -3.89 15.18
N ALA A 97 6.03 -4.11 16.26
CA ALA A 97 6.91 -5.27 16.38
C ALA A 97 6.17 -6.59 16.58
N SER A 98 4.96 -6.58 17.17
CA SER A 98 4.14 -7.77 17.40
C SER A 98 3.45 -8.30 16.14
N GLN A 99 3.43 -7.52 15.05
CA GLN A 99 2.78 -7.92 13.81
C GLN A 99 3.60 -8.97 13.05
N SER A 100 2.95 -9.86 12.31
CA SER A 100 3.65 -10.77 11.39
C SER A 100 4.44 -10.00 10.33
N TYR A 101 3.89 -8.85 9.91
CA TYR A 101 4.55 -7.92 9.01
C TYR A 101 3.96 -6.51 9.16
N THR A 102 4.83 -5.51 9.09
CA THR A 102 4.45 -4.10 8.94
C THR A 102 5.15 -3.55 7.71
N GLY A 103 4.36 -3.18 6.70
CA GLY A 103 4.83 -2.58 5.45
C GLY A 103 4.63 -1.08 5.43
N VAL A 104 5.54 -0.35 4.81
CA VAL A 104 5.48 1.11 4.64
C VAL A 104 5.59 1.49 3.18
N ALA A 105 4.79 2.45 2.75
CA ALA A 105 4.94 3.13 1.48
C ALA A 105 5.86 4.34 1.67
N GLU A 106 6.97 4.37 0.94
CA GLU A 106 7.97 5.43 1.00
C GLU A 106 8.18 6.07 -0.37
N GLU A 107 8.26 7.38 -0.41
CA GLU A 107 8.62 8.19 -1.56
C GLU A 107 9.56 9.28 -1.09
N ASP A 108 10.73 9.40 -1.70
CA ASP A 108 11.76 10.41 -1.37
C ASP A 108 12.12 10.49 0.12
N GLY A 109 12.22 9.35 0.80
CA GLY A 109 12.51 9.26 2.24
C GLY A 109 11.34 9.61 3.16
N ARG A 110 10.16 9.90 2.61
CA ARG A 110 8.95 10.21 3.35
C ARG A 110 8.03 8.99 3.41
N ILE A 111 7.56 8.63 4.59
CA ILE A 111 6.52 7.61 4.77
C ILE A 111 5.15 8.21 4.49
N LEU A 112 4.47 7.64 3.50
CA LEU A 112 3.17 8.10 3.00
C LEU A 112 2.00 7.28 3.54
N GLY A 113 2.28 6.06 3.99
CA GLY A 113 1.29 5.14 4.51
C GLY A 113 1.92 3.86 5.01
N LEU A 114 1.12 3.04 5.64
CA LEU A 114 1.55 1.76 6.19
C LEU A 114 0.42 0.73 6.16
N TYR A 115 0.78 -0.53 6.33
CA TYR A 115 -0.15 -1.59 6.71
C TYR A 115 0.47 -2.48 7.77
N ILE A 116 -0.40 -3.10 8.57
CA ILE A 116 -0.06 -4.21 9.45
C ILE A 116 -0.73 -5.48 8.95
N LEU A 117 -0.06 -6.62 9.15
CA LEU A 117 -0.56 -7.95 8.81
C LEU A 117 -0.33 -8.88 9.99
N HIS A 118 -1.38 -9.57 10.45
CA HIS A 118 -1.32 -10.47 11.58
C HIS A 118 -2.33 -11.63 11.44
N PRO A 119 -2.18 -12.74 12.17
CA PRO A 119 -3.21 -13.77 12.22
C PRO A 119 -4.55 -13.20 12.71
N ASN A 120 -5.63 -13.54 12.02
CA ASN A 120 -6.99 -13.16 12.44
C ASN A 120 -7.54 -14.14 13.48
N ASN A 121 -7.05 -15.38 13.47
CA ASN A 121 -7.50 -16.48 14.31
C ASN A 121 -6.32 -17.33 14.77
N VAL A 122 -6.60 -18.31 15.63
CA VAL A 122 -5.61 -19.22 16.22
C VAL A 122 -5.83 -20.68 15.78
N GLY A 123 -4.84 -21.52 16.01
CA GLY A 123 -4.93 -22.96 15.82
C GLY A 123 -5.32 -23.35 14.40
N ARG A 124 -6.39 -24.12 14.24
CA ARG A 124 -6.84 -24.63 12.92
C ARG A 124 -7.29 -23.54 11.95
N CYS A 125 -7.57 -22.33 12.42
CA CYS A 125 -7.91 -21.16 11.63
C CYS A 125 -6.74 -20.15 11.53
N GLY A 126 -5.55 -20.47 12.00
CA GLY A 126 -4.36 -19.60 12.00
C GLY A 126 -3.81 -19.28 10.61
N HIS A 127 -4.31 -19.92 9.57
CA HIS A 127 -4.02 -19.61 8.17
C HIS A 127 -4.85 -18.43 7.62
N ILE A 128 -5.76 -17.87 8.41
CA ILE A 128 -6.52 -16.66 8.09
C ILE A 128 -5.82 -15.48 8.76
N CYS A 129 -5.44 -14.48 7.96
CA CYS A 129 -4.86 -13.24 8.46
C CYS A 129 -5.84 -12.08 8.37
N ASN A 130 -5.51 -11.00 9.06
CA ASN A 130 -6.18 -9.69 8.97
C ASN A 130 -5.13 -8.61 8.72
N ALA A 131 -5.55 -7.50 8.15
CA ALA A 131 -4.69 -6.35 7.92
C ALA A 131 -5.45 -5.04 8.15
N SER A 132 -4.72 -4.01 8.54
CA SER A 132 -5.21 -2.63 8.61
C SER A 132 -4.28 -1.74 7.81
N TYR A 133 -4.84 -0.75 7.10
CA TYR A 133 -4.11 0.16 6.22
C TYR A 133 -4.33 1.60 6.66
N ALA A 134 -3.27 2.37 6.77
CA ALA A 134 -3.31 3.79 7.06
C ALA A 134 -2.52 4.56 5.99
N VAL A 135 -3.09 5.65 5.50
CA VAL A 135 -2.46 6.56 4.53
C VAL A 135 -2.49 7.96 5.13
N ALA A 136 -1.34 8.64 5.12
CA ALA A 136 -1.22 10.00 5.62
C ALA A 136 -2.27 10.90 4.95
N SER A 137 -2.96 11.71 5.74
CA SER A 137 -4.14 12.50 5.32
C SER A 137 -3.84 13.40 4.12
N ASP A 138 -2.66 14.00 4.07
CA ASP A 138 -2.19 14.91 3.03
C ASP A 138 -1.70 14.22 1.73
N THR A 139 -1.71 12.88 1.70
CA THR A 139 -1.28 12.10 0.53
C THR A 139 -2.37 11.23 -0.08
N ARG A 140 -3.60 11.34 0.41
CA ARG A 140 -4.76 10.61 -0.12
C ARG A 140 -5.02 10.94 -1.60
N GLY A 141 -5.63 10.03 -2.34
CA GLY A 141 -5.91 10.19 -3.78
C GLY A 141 -4.76 9.80 -4.71
N LYS A 142 -3.58 9.44 -4.18
CA LYS A 142 -2.40 9.02 -4.96
C LYS A 142 -2.28 7.50 -5.16
N HIS A 143 -3.34 6.75 -5.00
CA HIS A 143 -3.37 5.27 -5.10
C HIS A 143 -2.44 4.51 -4.14
N ILE A 144 -1.97 5.16 -3.05
CA ILE A 144 -1.08 4.57 -2.06
C ILE A 144 -1.76 3.37 -1.39
N GLY A 145 -3.02 3.51 -0.98
CA GLY A 145 -3.80 2.43 -0.37
C GLY A 145 -3.88 1.19 -1.24
N GLU A 146 -4.07 1.34 -2.56
CA GLU A 146 -4.09 0.24 -3.51
C GLU A 146 -2.77 -0.52 -3.55
N LYS A 147 -1.64 0.19 -3.63
CA LYS A 147 -0.31 -0.42 -3.64
C LYS A 147 -0.02 -1.14 -2.31
N LEU A 148 -0.42 -0.57 -1.18
CA LEU A 148 -0.30 -1.22 0.14
C LEU A 148 -1.11 -2.52 0.21
N VAL A 149 -2.35 -2.54 -0.30
CA VAL A 149 -3.17 -3.76 -0.34
C VAL A 149 -2.54 -4.83 -1.24
N LEU A 150 -2.08 -4.46 -2.43
CA LEU A 150 -1.43 -5.40 -3.36
C LEU A 150 -0.15 -6.01 -2.78
N ASP A 151 0.68 -5.22 -2.11
CA ASP A 151 1.87 -5.73 -1.42
C ASP A 151 1.47 -6.65 -0.25
N CYS A 152 0.47 -6.26 0.54
CA CYS A 152 -0.04 -7.06 1.65
C CYS A 152 -0.53 -8.45 1.19
N LEU A 153 -1.26 -8.54 0.07
CA LEU A 153 -1.68 -9.81 -0.54
C LEU A 153 -0.47 -10.68 -0.91
N ASN A 154 0.57 -10.09 -1.50
CA ASN A 154 1.80 -10.78 -1.86
C ASN A 154 2.58 -11.27 -0.62
N ILE A 155 2.73 -10.41 0.40
CA ILE A 155 3.40 -10.77 1.66
C ILE A 155 2.60 -11.83 2.42
N GLY A 156 1.28 -11.73 2.47
CA GLY A 156 0.43 -12.74 3.09
C GLY A 156 0.65 -14.14 2.52
N ARG A 157 0.70 -14.26 1.18
CA ARG A 157 1.06 -15.52 0.49
C ARG A 157 2.45 -16.01 0.88
N LYS A 158 3.45 -15.13 0.88
CA LYS A 158 4.85 -15.48 1.24
C LYS A 158 4.98 -15.96 2.69
N LEU A 159 4.15 -15.44 3.59
CA LEU A 159 4.10 -15.86 5.00
C LEU A 159 3.29 -17.15 5.22
N GLY A 160 2.67 -17.70 4.17
CA GLY A 160 1.91 -18.96 4.23
C GLY A 160 0.45 -18.79 4.67
N PHE A 161 -0.07 -17.58 4.75
CA PHE A 161 -1.51 -17.37 4.91
C PHE A 161 -2.27 -17.77 3.65
N ARG A 162 -3.51 -18.20 3.80
CA ARG A 162 -4.37 -18.66 2.70
C ARG A 162 -5.56 -17.74 2.45
N VAL A 163 -5.93 -16.95 3.44
CA VAL A 163 -7.06 -16.03 3.37
C VAL A 163 -6.68 -14.74 4.08
N LEU A 164 -6.94 -13.61 3.45
CA LEU A 164 -6.97 -12.31 4.09
C LEU A 164 -8.42 -11.91 4.34
N GLN A 165 -8.78 -11.64 5.60
CA GLN A 165 -10.13 -11.31 6.02
C GLN A 165 -10.15 -9.97 6.73
N PHE A 166 -11.05 -9.06 6.33
CA PHE A 166 -11.38 -7.84 7.08
C PHE A 166 -12.63 -8.06 7.91
N ASN A 167 -12.59 -7.72 9.19
CA ASN A 167 -13.68 -7.98 10.11
C ASN A 167 -14.69 -6.83 10.18
N ALA A 168 -14.23 -5.57 10.03
CA ALA A 168 -15.04 -4.40 10.34
C ALA A 168 -14.79 -3.25 9.36
N VAL A 169 -15.11 -3.46 8.08
CA VAL A 169 -15.12 -2.34 7.11
C VAL A 169 -16.41 -1.56 7.28
N VAL A 170 -16.31 -0.31 7.74
CA VAL A 170 -17.48 0.54 7.97
C VAL A 170 -18.21 0.79 6.66
N LYS A 171 -19.55 0.64 6.65
CA LYS A 171 -20.38 0.67 5.44
C LYS A 171 -20.29 2.01 4.70
N SER A 172 -20.20 3.12 5.42
CA SER A 172 -20.03 4.47 4.85
C SER A 172 -18.62 4.71 4.28
N ASN A 173 -17.61 3.89 4.61
CA ASN A 173 -16.29 3.96 4.01
C ASN A 173 -16.30 3.40 2.57
N THR A 174 -17.00 4.10 1.68
CA THR A 174 -17.20 3.68 0.28
C THR A 174 -15.90 3.58 -0.51
N HIS A 175 -14.90 4.42 -0.18
CA HIS A 175 -13.59 4.38 -0.83
C HIS A 175 -12.86 3.05 -0.58
N ALA A 176 -12.81 2.60 0.66
CA ALA A 176 -12.19 1.32 1.01
C ALA A 176 -12.95 0.15 0.38
N ARG A 177 -14.31 0.17 0.45
CA ARG A 177 -15.15 -0.87 -0.11
C ARG A 177 -14.96 -1.02 -1.62
N HIS A 178 -15.03 0.08 -2.39
CA HIS A 178 -14.78 0.05 -3.84
C HIS A 178 -13.37 -0.42 -4.19
N LEU A 179 -12.36 -0.04 -3.39
CA LEU A 179 -10.99 -0.52 -3.57
C LEU A 179 -10.94 -2.04 -3.40
N TYR A 180 -11.50 -2.58 -2.32
CA TYR A 180 -11.47 -4.01 -2.02
C TYR A 180 -12.22 -4.82 -3.09
N GLU A 181 -13.40 -4.40 -3.48
CA GLU A 181 -14.21 -5.05 -4.54
C GLU A 181 -13.44 -5.08 -5.87
N ARG A 182 -12.80 -3.97 -6.26
CA ARG A 182 -11.99 -3.90 -7.48
C ARG A 182 -10.75 -4.80 -7.41
N LEU A 183 -10.19 -5.01 -6.23
CA LEU A 183 -9.05 -5.91 -6.01
C LEU A 183 -9.47 -7.38 -5.80
N GLY A 184 -10.75 -7.71 -6.00
CA GLY A 184 -11.25 -9.08 -5.96
C GLY A 184 -11.62 -9.60 -4.57
N PHE A 185 -11.75 -8.72 -3.57
CA PHE A 185 -12.32 -9.12 -2.29
C PHE A 185 -13.83 -9.36 -2.41
N THR A 186 -14.31 -10.36 -1.71
CA THR A 186 -15.73 -10.71 -1.63
C THR A 186 -16.30 -10.27 -0.30
N GLN A 187 -17.40 -9.51 -0.31
CA GLN A 187 -18.16 -9.17 0.90
C GLN A 187 -18.89 -10.40 1.41
N LEU A 188 -18.75 -10.73 2.70
CA LEU A 188 -19.41 -11.86 3.35
C LEU A 188 -20.84 -11.55 3.81
N GLY A 189 -21.15 -10.30 4.01
CA GLY A 189 -22.44 -9.85 4.51
C GLY A 189 -22.38 -8.46 5.12
N THR A 190 -23.39 -8.14 5.94
CA THR A 190 -23.47 -6.88 6.69
C THR A 190 -23.88 -7.19 8.12
N ILE A 191 -23.18 -6.61 9.09
CA ILE A 191 -23.54 -6.66 10.51
C ILE A 191 -24.12 -5.29 10.88
N PRO A 192 -25.41 -5.21 11.18
CA PRO A 192 -26.05 -3.95 11.55
C PRO A 192 -25.48 -3.39 12.85
N GLY A 193 -25.19 -2.09 12.86
CA GLY A 193 -24.68 -1.39 14.04
C GLY A 193 -23.35 -1.94 14.59
N GLY A 194 -22.53 -2.54 13.73
CA GLY A 194 -21.30 -3.22 14.13
C GLY A 194 -20.14 -2.29 14.50
N PHE A 195 -20.24 -0.98 14.23
CA PHE A 195 -19.20 0.01 14.53
C PHE A 195 -19.80 1.21 15.25
N ARG A 196 -19.23 1.56 16.39
CA ARG A 196 -19.57 2.78 17.12
C ARG A 196 -18.71 3.93 16.60
N MET A 197 -19.34 4.90 15.96
CA MET A 197 -18.69 6.09 15.45
C MET A 197 -18.27 7.04 16.58
N LYS A 198 -17.38 7.97 16.28
CA LYS A 198 -16.82 8.92 17.25
C LYS A 198 -17.87 9.78 17.95
N ASP A 199 -18.97 10.09 17.29
CA ASP A 199 -20.11 10.85 17.86
C ASP A 199 -21.11 9.98 18.65
N GLY A 200 -20.85 8.68 18.76
CA GLY A 200 -21.63 7.70 19.53
C GLY A 200 -22.74 7.00 18.74
N HIS A 201 -23.05 7.39 17.51
CA HIS A 201 -23.99 6.61 16.72
C HIS A 201 -23.35 5.31 16.21
N PHE A 202 -24.19 4.35 15.80
CA PHE A 202 -23.74 3.05 15.29
C PHE A 202 -23.94 2.96 13.79
N GLU A 203 -22.92 2.46 13.09
CA GLU A 203 -22.98 2.13 11.67
C GLU A 203 -22.81 0.65 11.41
N ASP A 204 -23.30 0.22 10.25
CA ASP A 204 -23.13 -1.15 9.77
C ASP A 204 -21.67 -1.41 9.39
N ILE A 205 -21.21 -2.65 9.55
CA ILE A 205 -19.94 -3.12 9.03
C ILE A 205 -20.13 -4.21 7.98
N CYS A 206 -19.22 -4.24 7.03
CA CYS A 206 -19.17 -5.20 5.93
C CYS A 206 -17.87 -6.02 6.06
N PRO A 207 -17.91 -7.26 6.54
CA PRO A 207 -16.76 -8.15 6.48
C PRO A 207 -16.44 -8.55 5.05
N TYR A 208 -15.14 -8.63 4.72
CA TYR A 208 -14.62 -9.03 3.41
C TYR A 208 -13.58 -10.12 3.54
N TYR A 209 -13.40 -10.93 2.50
CA TYR A 209 -12.28 -11.85 2.39
C TYR A 209 -11.68 -11.89 0.98
N HIS A 210 -10.44 -12.34 0.89
CA HIS A 210 -9.71 -12.61 -0.32
C HIS A 210 -8.87 -13.88 -0.15
N GLU A 211 -8.91 -14.80 -1.12
CA GLU A 211 -8.02 -15.97 -1.14
C GLU A 211 -6.62 -15.54 -1.57
N LEU A 212 -5.59 -16.03 -0.86
CA LEU A 212 -4.18 -15.70 -1.07
C LEU A 212 -3.45 -16.76 -1.91
#